data_6b3e37d028cd58216ce0f44d86ae74b3
#
_entry.id   6b3e37d028cd58216ce0f44d86ae74b3
#
_cell.length_a   1.000
_cell.length_b   1.000
_cell.length_c   1.000
_cell.angle_alpha   90.00
_cell.angle_beta   90.00
_cell.angle_gamma   90.00
#
_symmetry.space_group_name_H-M   'P 1'
#
loop_
_entity.id
_entity.type
_entity.pdbx_description
1 polymer ?
#
loop_
_entity_poly.entity_id
_entity_poly.type
_entity_poly.pdbx_seq_one_letter_code
_entity_poly.pdbx_strand_id
1 'polypeptide(L)'
;MTTLRIAQLANFVGPVSGGMKVAIDALGKGYVAAGHERILVIPGPKDRITESESGITVEIAAPRVSAGYRMIATPWRALDILDRFRPTSIESSDKWTLTPAAGWASRRGIGSVLFSHERLDDMLTMWVRRQFGVAAAVGALNRRLSKSFDVVVVTSDYSAGEFADTGARLVKVPLGVDLETFNPNKREPGLPTPRPDDILRLCYVGRMSHEKSPQLAVAAALELHRRGVPLRLDMYGVGPDTDAMKQQAGDAPVFFNGFVVGRDEVARRFAAADISMSVCPAETFGLASLEALACGTPVVTANRGGAHEIVDVTSG
;
A
#
# COMPACT_ATOMS: atom_id res chain seq x y z
N MET A 1 -3.69 -3.28 -31.80
CA MET A 1 -4.31 -2.61 -30.63
C MET A 1 -3.97 -1.13 -30.70
N THR A 2 -4.89 -0.25 -30.32
CA THR A 2 -4.61 1.19 -30.30
C THR A 2 -3.68 1.49 -29.11
N THR A 3 -2.57 2.19 -29.35
CA THR A 3 -1.66 2.62 -28.29
C THR A 3 -2.35 3.66 -27.42
N LEU A 4 -2.44 3.38 -26.11
CA LEU A 4 -2.94 4.32 -25.13
C LEU A 4 -1.80 5.20 -24.61
N ARG A 5 -2.15 6.40 -24.18
CA ARG A 5 -1.27 7.34 -23.47
C ARG A 5 -1.84 7.53 -22.06
N ILE A 6 -1.27 6.87 -21.09
CA ILE A 6 -1.80 6.75 -19.73
C ILE A 6 -1.07 7.71 -18.81
N ALA A 7 -1.79 8.60 -18.16
CA ALA A 7 -1.23 9.50 -17.15
C ALA A 7 -1.66 9.08 -15.76
N GLN A 8 -0.69 8.67 -14.94
CA GLN A 8 -0.88 8.36 -13.53
C GLN A 8 -0.52 9.57 -12.66
N LEU A 9 -1.37 9.89 -11.70
CA LEU A 9 -1.22 11.01 -10.78
C LEU A 9 -1.26 10.48 -9.36
N ALA A 10 -0.25 10.78 -8.54
CA ALA A 10 -0.22 10.31 -7.16
C ALA A 10 0.46 11.30 -6.21
N ASN A 11 -0.13 11.51 -5.05
CA ASN A 11 0.52 12.11 -3.90
C ASN A 11 1.05 11.02 -2.95
N PHE A 12 1.80 11.42 -1.94
CA PHE A 12 2.30 10.51 -0.88
C PHE A 12 3.18 9.36 -1.39
N VAL A 13 3.74 9.48 -2.59
CA VAL A 13 4.74 8.58 -3.13
C VAL A 13 6.14 9.08 -2.75
N GLY A 14 6.89 8.23 -2.07
CA GLY A 14 8.24 8.55 -1.59
C GLY A 14 9.15 7.33 -1.57
N PRO A 15 10.44 7.50 -1.23
CA PRO A 15 11.42 6.40 -1.23
C PRO A 15 11.05 5.23 -0.32
N VAL A 16 10.33 5.51 0.77
CA VAL A 16 9.90 4.52 1.78
C VAL A 16 8.41 4.19 1.69
N SER A 17 7.75 4.57 0.60
CA SER A 17 6.34 4.24 0.36
C SER A 17 6.16 2.74 0.11
N GLY A 18 5.11 2.19 0.72
CA GLY A 18 4.78 0.76 0.64
C GLY A 18 3.91 0.39 -0.58
N GLY A 19 2.82 -0.34 -0.33
CA GLY A 19 2.00 -1.01 -1.36
C GLY A 19 1.52 -0.12 -2.51
N MET A 20 1.12 1.12 -2.25
CA MET A 20 0.67 2.05 -3.31
C MET A 20 1.76 2.30 -4.36
N LYS A 21 3.00 2.58 -3.92
CA LYS A 21 4.13 2.78 -4.84
C LYS A 21 4.40 1.52 -5.66
N VAL A 22 4.40 0.36 -5.01
CA VAL A 22 4.60 -0.94 -5.67
C VAL A 22 3.54 -1.18 -6.74
N ALA A 23 2.27 -0.93 -6.43
CA ALA A 23 1.16 -1.07 -7.38
C ALA A 23 1.29 -0.11 -8.57
N ILE A 24 1.59 1.17 -8.34
CA ILE A 24 1.78 2.18 -9.40
C ILE A 24 2.97 1.80 -10.31
N ASP A 25 4.08 1.35 -9.75
CA ASP A 25 5.26 0.95 -10.52
C ASP A 25 4.97 -0.32 -11.34
N ALA A 26 4.29 -1.31 -10.76
CA ALA A 26 3.91 -2.55 -11.45
C ALA A 26 2.93 -2.29 -12.61
N LEU A 27 1.91 -1.44 -12.40
CA LEU A 27 1.00 -1.01 -13.46
C LEU A 27 1.76 -0.29 -14.58
N GLY A 28 2.70 0.62 -14.21
CA GLY A 28 3.51 1.33 -15.18
C GLY A 28 4.34 0.40 -16.06
N LYS A 29 5.01 -0.59 -15.48
CA LYS A 29 5.74 -1.63 -16.22
C LYS A 29 4.81 -2.42 -17.15
N GLY A 30 3.64 -2.83 -16.62
CA GLY A 30 2.64 -3.54 -17.41
C GLY A 30 2.13 -2.75 -18.61
N TYR A 31 1.88 -1.45 -18.44
CA TYR A 31 1.43 -0.59 -19.53
C TYR A 31 2.50 -0.44 -20.64
N VAL A 32 3.75 -0.19 -20.24
CA VAL A 32 4.87 -0.08 -21.19
C VAL A 32 5.11 -1.41 -21.91
N ALA A 33 5.10 -2.53 -21.18
CA ALA A 33 5.25 -3.87 -21.76
C ALA A 33 4.11 -4.23 -22.74
N ALA A 34 2.90 -3.68 -22.52
CA ALA A 34 1.76 -3.82 -23.44
C ALA A 34 1.81 -2.86 -24.63
N GLY A 35 2.87 -2.06 -24.80
CA GLY A 35 3.06 -1.12 -25.90
C GLY A 35 2.33 0.21 -25.75
N HIS A 36 2.01 0.61 -24.51
CA HIS A 36 1.40 1.90 -24.18
C HIS A 36 2.44 2.91 -23.72
N GLU A 37 2.14 4.21 -23.92
CA GLU A 37 2.93 5.28 -23.34
C GLU A 37 2.44 5.59 -21.92
N ARG A 38 3.35 5.74 -20.97
CA ARG A 38 3.00 6.05 -19.58
C ARG A 38 3.78 7.23 -19.04
N ILE A 39 3.09 8.16 -18.39
CA ILE A 39 3.66 9.20 -17.53
C ILE A 39 3.14 9.07 -16.09
N LEU A 40 4.03 9.22 -15.12
CA LEU A 40 3.69 9.32 -13.70
C LEU A 40 4.02 10.71 -13.20
N VAL A 41 3.05 11.39 -12.60
CA VAL A 41 3.23 12.71 -11.97
C VAL A 41 3.15 12.56 -10.46
N ILE A 42 4.23 12.88 -9.75
CA ILE A 42 4.36 12.75 -8.29
C ILE A 42 5.03 13.99 -7.67
N PRO A 43 4.86 14.20 -6.35
CA PRO A 43 5.60 15.24 -5.66
C PRO A 43 7.07 14.86 -5.46
N GLY A 44 7.96 15.82 -5.64
CA GLY A 44 9.40 15.66 -5.41
C GLY A 44 10.00 16.81 -4.58
N PRO A 45 11.28 16.70 -4.18
CA PRO A 45 12.00 17.80 -3.54
C PRO A 45 12.31 18.95 -4.50
N LYS A 46 12.38 18.66 -5.78
CA LYS A 46 12.61 19.59 -6.90
C LYS A 46 11.92 19.04 -8.15
N ASP A 47 11.77 19.90 -9.16
CA ASP A 47 11.30 19.47 -10.47
C ASP A 47 12.35 18.57 -11.12
N ARG A 48 11.89 17.41 -11.60
CA ARG A 48 12.75 16.43 -12.26
C ARG A 48 11.93 15.57 -13.20
N ILE A 49 12.54 15.20 -14.31
CA ILE A 49 12.00 14.19 -15.22
C ILE A 49 12.99 13.05 -15.28
N THR A 50 12.49 11.83 -15.11
CA THR A 50 13.26 10.59 -15.23
C THR A 50 12.53 9.62 -16.12
N GLU A 51 13.26 8.80 -16.85
CA GLU A 51 12.73 7.73 -17.70
C GLU A 51 13.24 6.38 -17.18
N SER A 52 12.39 5.37 -17.23
CA SER A 52 12.68 4.02 -16.76
C SER A 52 11.88 2.99 -17.55
N GLU A 53 12.04 1.72 -17.26
CA GLU A 53 11.22 0.62 -17.78
C GLU A 53 9.72 0.77 -17.51
N SER A 54 9.35 1.60 -16.53
CA SER A 54 7.95 1.91 -16.19
C SER A 54 7.44 3.16 -16.92
N GLY A 55 8.17 3.73 -17.87
CA GLY A 55 7.87 4.97 -18.58
C GLY A 55 8.44 6.22 -17.92
N ILE A 56 7.85 7.38 -18.25
CA ILE A 56 8.32 8.69 -17.79
C ILE A 56 7.75 9.00 -16.40
N THR A 57 8.60 9.48 -15.50
CA THR A 57 8.19 10.03 -14.20
C THR A 57 8.54 11.52 -14.12
N VAL A 58 7.54 12.34 -13.79
CA VAL A 58 7.69 13.79 -13.58
C VAL A 58 7.48 14.09 -12.10
N GLU A 59 8.51 14.54 -11.44
CA GLU A 59 8.44 15.07 -10.07
C GLU A 59 8.13 16.56 -10.13
N ILE A 60 7.12 17.00 -9.38
CA ILE A 60 6.82 18.41 -9.16
C ILE A 60 7.35 18.81 -7.79
N ALA A 61 8.14 19.88 -7.71
CA ALA A 61 8.60 20.42 -6.43
C ALA A 61 7.40 20.71 -5.53
N ALA A 62 7.37 20.06 -4.36
CA ALA A 62 6.23 20.09 -3.46
C ALA A 62 6.65 20.11 -1.98
N PRO A 63 5.88 20.77 -1.11
CA PRO A 63 6.17 20.83 0.33
C PRO A 63 6.06 19.45 0.98
N ARG A 64 6.80 19.26 2.09
CA ARG A 64 6.61 18.13 2.99
C ARG A 64 5.35 18.35 3.82
N VAL A 65 4.51 17.33 3.94
CA VAL A 65 3.28 17.34 4.74
C VAL A 65 3.38 16.44 5.98
N SER A 66 4.27 15.47 5.93
CA SER A 66 4.61 14.62 7.08
C SER A 66 6.00 14.00 6.89
N ALA A 67 6.49 13.25 7.89
CA ALA A 67 7.77 12.57 7.80
C ALA A 67 7.84 11.62 6.58
N GLY A 68 8.63 12.00 5.58
CA GLY A 68 8.85 11.22 4.36
C GLY A 68 7.85 11.45 3.22
N TYR A 69 6.77 12.23 3.41
CA TYR A 69 5.76 12.47 2.40
C TYR A 69 5.68 13.92 1.96
N ARG A 70 5.39 14.10 0.67
CA ARG A 70 5.12 15.38 0.01
C ARG A 70 3.75 15.34 -0.65
N MET A 71 3.18 16.52 -0.88
CA MET A 71 1.90 16.66 -1.55
C MET A 71 1.96 17.83 -2.54
N ILE A 72 1.53 17.60 -3.78
CA ILE A 72 1.40 18.65 -4.80
C ILE A 72 0.26 19.58 -4.38
N ALA A 73 0.60 20.77 -3.88
CA ALA A 73 -0.36 21.79 -3.49
C ALA A 73 -0.82 22.67 -4.67
N THR A 74 -0.21 22.50 -5.84
CA THR A 74 -0.42 23.29 -7.06
C THR A 74 -0.93 22.42 -8.19
N PRO A 75 -2.22 21.97 -8.16
CA PRO A 75 -2.74 21.00 -9.13
C PRO A 75 -2.64 21.48 -10.59
N TRP A 76 -2.69 22.80 -10.82
CA TRP A 76 -2.54 23.35 -12.17
C TRP A 76 -1.21 22.96 -12.85
N ARG A 77 -0.12 22.78 -12.09
CA ARG A 77 1.16 22.29 -12.63
C ARG A 77 1.05 20.86 -13.16
N ALA A 78 0.29 20.02 -12.48
CA ALA A 78 -0.01 18.67 -12.97
C ALA A 78 -0.88 18.75 -14.24
N LEU A 79 -1.86 19.66 -14.30
CA LEU A 79 -2.70 19.85 -15.48
C LEU A 79 -1.89 20.34 -16.68
N ASP A 80 -0.92 21.26 -16.49
CA ASP A 80 0.00 21.70 -17.56
C ASP A 80 0.84 20.54 -18.13
N ILE A 81 1.23 19.57 -17.30
CA ILE A 81 1.91 18.37 -17.75
C ILE A 81 0.96 17.49 -18.57
N LEU A 82 -0.30 17.32 -18.13
CA LEU A 82 -1.31 16.58 -18.88
C LEU A 82 -1.60 17.22 -20.23
N ASP A 83 -1.68 18.56 -20.32
CA ASP A 83 -1.90 19.29 -21.58
C ASP A 83 -0.76 19.03 -22.59
N ARG A 84 0.49 18.92 -22.11
CA ARG A 84 1.66 18.61 -22.96
C ARG A 84 1.72 17.14 -23.35
N PHE A 85 1.44 16.25 -22.40
CA PHE A 85 1.48 14.80 -22.63
C PHE A 85 0.31 14.31 -23.48
N ARG A 86 -0.86 14.97 -23.45
CA ARG A 86 -2.09 14.60 -24.17
C ARG A 86 -2.49 13.15 -23.94
N PRO A 87 -2.80 12.76 -22.69
CA PRO A 87 -3.20 11.40 -22.36
C PRO A 87 -4.52 11.03 -23.04
N THR A 88 -4.71 9.73 -23.28
CA THR A 88 -6.00 9.15 -23.70
C THR A 88 -6.80 8.67 -22.47
N SER A 89 -6.15 8.46 -21.33
CA SER A 89 -6.77 8.20 -20.05
C SER A 89 -5.93 8.73 -18.89
N ILE A 90 -6.58 9.05 -17.78
CA ILE A 90 -5.91 9.41 -16.54
C ILE A 90 -6.28 8.44 -15.42
N GLU A 91 -5.31 8.15 -14.54
CA GLU A 91 -5.49 7.39 -13.31
C GLU A 91 -5.00 8.25 -12.14
N SER A 92 -5.84 8.49 -11.16
CA SER A 92 -5.46 9.21 -9.95
C SER A 92 -5.45 8.26 -8.76
N SER A 93 -4.33 8.20 -8.06
CA SER A 93 -4.19 7.55 -6.74
C SER A 93 -4.27 8.60 -5.61
N ASP A 94 -4.90 9.73 -5.87
CA ASP A 94 -5.06 10.82 -4.91
C ASP A 94 -6.52 11.24 -4.78
N LYS A 95 -6.98 11.35 -3.55
CA LYS A 95 -8.34 11.79 -3.21
C LYS A 95 -8.41 13.27 -2.79
N TRP A 96 -7.30 14.01 -2.86
CA TRP A 96 -7.13 15.34 -2.29
C TRP A 96 -6.91 16.42 -3.33
N THR A 97 -5.66 16.78 -3.57
CA THR A 97 -5.29 17.95 -4.36
C THR A 97 -5.24 17.72 -5.86
N LEU A 98 -5.12 16.47 -6.33
CA LEU A 98 -5.06 16.14 -7.76
C LEU A 98 -6.44 15.80 -8.36
N THR A 99 -7.50 15.79 -7.56
CA THR A 99 -8.89 15.55 -8.01
C THR A 99 -9.36 16.49 -9.13
N PRO A 100 -8.88 17.76 -9.28
CA PRO A 100 -9.22 18.59 -10.42
C PRO A 100 -8.88 17.99 -11.79
N ALA A 101 -7.97 17.01 -11.84
CA ALA A 101 -7.63 16.30 -13.07
C ALA A 101 -8.82 15.55 -13.67
N ALA A 102 -9.73 15.02 -12.85
CA ALA A 102 -10.96 14.38 -13.33
C ALA A 102 -11.83 15.37 -14.13
N GLY A 103 -12.07 16.57 -13.59
CA GLY A 103 -12.82 17.61 -14.34
C GLY A 103 -12.08 18.13 -15.57
N TRP A 104 -10.74 18.15 -15.55
CA TRP A 104 -9.92 18.44 -16.72
C TRP A 104 -10.10 17.38 -17.82
N ALA A 105 -10.09 16.09 -17.45
CA ALA A 105 -10.28 14.95 -18.34
C ALA A 105 -11.70 14.96 -18.95
N SER A 106 -12.73 15.11 -18.12
CA SER A 106 -14.13 15.14 -18.54
C SER A 106 -14.40 16.21 -19.61
N ARG A 107 -13.87 17.43 -19.44
CA ARG A 107 -14.01 18.51 -20.45
C ARG A 107 -13.34 18.21 -21.79
N ARG A 108 -12.46 17.22 -21.85
CA ARG A 108 -11.71 16.80 -23.04
C ARG A 108 -12.17 15.46 -23.61
N GLY A 109 -13.19 14.82 -23.00
CA GLY A 109 -13.65 13.50 -23.39
C GLY A 109 -12.61 12.39 -23.10
N ILE A 110 -11.74 12.60 -22.11
CA ILE A 110 -10.70 11.65 -21.70
C ILE A 110 -11.22 10.84 -20.52
N GLY A 111 -11.09 9.50 -20.58
CA GLY A 111 -11.49 8.61 -19.49
C GLY A 111 -10.67 8.84 -18.22
N SER A 112 -11.35 8.78 -17.07
CA SER A 112 -10.74 9.05 -15.76
C SER A 112 -11.03 7.94 -14.76
N VAL A 113 -9.97 7.48 -14.08
CA VAL A 113 -10.02 6.43 -13.07
C VAL A 113 -9.51 6.98 -11.75
N LEU A 114 -10.25 6.76 -10.66
CA LEU A 114 -9.75 6.90 -9.31
C LEU A 114 -9.32 5.53 -8.79
N PHE A 115 -8.05 5.35 -8.49
CA PHE A 115 -7.54 4.14 -7.84
C PHE A 115 -7.52 4.36 -6.32
N SER A 116 -8.45 3.74 -5.60
CA SER A 116 -8.57 3.89 -4.15
C SER A 116 -7.64 2.91 -3.42
N HIS A 117 -6.50 3.40 -2.94
CA HIS A 117 -5.51 2.62 -2.20
C HIS A 117 -5.73 2.62 -0.68
N GLU A 118 -6.57 3.51 -0.16
CA GLU A 118 -6.83 3.68 1.27
C GLU A 118 -8.30 3.94 1.55
N ARG A 119 -8.77 3.59 2.73
CA ARG A 119 -10.08 3.94 3.26
C ARG A 119 -9.97 5.16 4.16
N LEU A 120 -10.52 6.28 3.71
CA LEU A 120 -10.44 7.55 4.45
C LEU A 120 -11.31 7.54 5.70
N ASP A 121 -12.46 6.85 5.67
CA ASP A 121 -13.34 6.72 6.82
C ASP A 121 -12.65 6.02 8.00
N ASP A 122 -12.00 4.89 7.77
CA ASP A 122 -11.26 4.17 8.80
C ASP A 122 -9.98 4.92 9.22
N MET A 123 -9.25 5.49 8.26
CA MET A 123 -8.03 6.24 8.56
C MET A 123 -8.32 7.48 9.43
N LEU A 124 -9.33 8.26 9.11
CA LEU A 124 -9.67 9.47 9.86
C LEU A 124 -10.28 9.16 11.22
N THR A 125 -11.05 8.06 11.37
CA THR A 125 -11.59 7.65 12.67
C THR A 125 -10.48 7.24 13.66
N MET A 126 -9.35 6.73 13.19
CA MET A 126 -8.18 6.44 14.03
C MET A 126 -7.47 7.70 14.53
N TRP A 127 -7.54 8.81 13.79
CA TRP A 127 -6.83 10.06 14.13
C TRP A 127 -7.68 11.07 14.88
N VAL A 128 -9.01 11.05 14.69
CA VAL A 128 -9.90 12.06 15.25
C VAL A 128 -10.69 11.50 16.44
N ARG A 129 -10.33 11.93 17.65
CA ARG A 129 -11.02 11.57 18.92
C ARG A 129 -12.52 11.93 18.94
N ARG A 130 -12.95 12.96 18.18
CA ARG A 130 -14.35 13.35 18.03
C ARG A 130 -14.88 12.87 16.69
N GLN A 131 -15.58 11.73 16.70
CA GLN A 131 -16.15 11.10 15.49
C GLN A 131 -17.35 11.87 14.88
N PHE A 132 -17.87 12.89 15.56
CA PHE A 132 -19.02 13.66 15.08
C PHE A 132 -18.63 14.47 13.84
N GLY A 133 -19.30 14.19 12.71
CA GLY A 133 -19.13 14.91 11.45
C GLY A 133 -18.07 14.34 10.51
N VAL A 134 -17.12 13.53 10.98
CA VAL A 134 -16.06 12.93 10.12
C VAL A 134 -16.67 12.00 9.07
N ALA A 135 -17.54 11.10 9.47
CA ALA A 135 -18.21 10.18 8.54
C ALA A 135 -19.04 10.93 7.49
N ALA A 136 -19.76 12.00 7.89
CA ALA A 136 -20.51 12.83 6.94
C ALA A 136 -19.60 13.56 5.95
N ALA A 137 -18.46 14.10 6.42
CA ALA A 137 -17.49 14.80 5.57
C ALA A 137 -16.83 13.82 4.58
N VAL A 138 -16.39 12.64 5.03
CA VAL A 138 -15.85 11.58 4.16
C VAL A 138 -16.90 11.12 3.16
N GLY A 139 -18.13 10.87 3.59
CA GLY A 139 -19.22 10.49 2.70
C GLY A 139 -19.51 11.58 1.63
N ALA A 140 -19.46 12.86 1.99
CA ALA A 140 -19.59 13.96 1.04
C ALA A 140 -18.42 14.00 0.04
N LEU A 141 -17.19 13.80 0.52
CA LEU A 141 -15.99 13.71 -0.32
C LEU A 141 -16.11 12.54 -1.30
N ASN A 142 -16.45 11.34 -0.81
CA ASN A 142 -16.56 10.15 -1.64
C ASN A 142 -17.68 10.28 -2.68
N ARG A 143 -18.83 10.88 -2.34
CA ARG A 143 -19.88 11.21 -3.33
C ARG A 143 -19.38 12.20 -4.40
N ARG A 144 -18.56 13.19 -4.02
CA ARG A 144 -17.94 14.13 -4.97
C ARG A 144 -16.97 13.40 -5.89
N LEU A 145 -16.09 12.56 -5.34
CA LEU A 145 -15.13 11.77 -6.11
C LEU A 145 -15.83 10.84 -7.10
N SER A 146 -16.87 10.11 -6.64
CA SER A 146 -17.69 9.21 -7.47
C SER A 146 -18.37 9.91 -8.65
N LYS A 147 -18.72 11.19 -8.49
CA LYS A 147 -19.30 12.01 -9.57
C LYS A 147 -18.25 12.62 -10.49
N SER A 148 -17.02 12.73 -10.04
CA SER A 148 -15.92 13.38 -10.77
C SER A 148 -15.17 12.43 -11.68
N PHE A 149 -14.99 11.18 -11.26
CA PHE A 149 -14.30 10.13 -12.01
C PHE A 149 -15.29 9.20 -12.70
N ASP A 150 -14.93 8.70 -13.88
CA ASP A 150 -15.77 7.77 -14.64
C ASP A 150 -15.84 6.38 -13.97
N VAL A 151 -14.74 5.97 -13.34
CA VAL A 151 -14.61 4.69 -12.66
C VAL A 151 -13.81 4.87 -11.36
N VAL A 152 -14.21 4.16 -10.31
CA VAL A 152 -13.43 3.99 -9.10
C VAL A 152 -12.95 2.54 -9.02
N VAL A 153 -11.65 2.35 -9.03
CA VAL A 153 -11.01 1.04 -8.83
C VAL A 153 -10.72 0.84 -7.36
N VAL A 154 -11.13 -0.32 -6.85
CA VAL A 154 -10.91 -0.78 -5.47
C VAL A 154 -10.22 -2.13 -5.49
N THR A 155 -9.48 -2.47 -4.44
CA THR A 155 -8.66 -3.68 -4.40
C THR A 155 -9.32 -4.86 -3.69
N SER A 156 -10.39 -4.60 -2.92
CA SER A 156 -11.08 -5.58 -2.08
C SER A 156 -12.54 -5.17 -1.87
N ASP A 157 -13.39 -6.08 -1.39
CA ASP A 157 -14.75 -5.75 -1.00
C ASP A 157 -14.78 -4.82 0.22
N TYR A 158 -13.79 -4.99 1.13
CA TYR A 158 -13.60 -4.07 2.23
C TYR A 158 -13.35 -2.63 1.74
N SER A 159 -12.47 -2.44 0.75
CA SER A 159 -12.23 -1.09 0.18
C SER A 159 -13.42 -0.56 -0.63
N ALA A 160 -14.20 -1.45 -1.27
CA ALA A 160 -15.43 -1.08 -1.97
C ALA A 160 -16.49 -0.48 -1.01
N GLY A 161 -16.55 -0.97 0.22
CA GLY A 161 -17.48 -0.48 1.24
C GLY A 161 -17.40 1.02 1.51
N GLU A 162 -16.26 1.66 1.27
CA GLU A 162 -16.09 3.13 1.38
C GLU A 162 -16.99 3.90 0.39
N PHE A 163 -17.33 3.29 -0.75
CA PHE A 163 -18.08 3.89 -1.84
C PHE A 163 -19.50 3.31 -2.02
N ALA A 164 -19.95 2.43 -1.12
CA ALA A 164 -21.22 1.69 -1.28
C ALA A 164 -22.42 2.60 -1.57
N ASP A 165 -22.55 3.74 -0.85
CA ASP A 165 -23.69 4.65 -0.93
C ASP A 165 -23.40 5.91 -1.78
N THR A 166 -22.43 5.85 -2.69
CA THR A 166 -22.00 7.03 -3.46
C THR A 166 -22.52 7.05 -4.89
N GLY A 167 -23.02 5.92 -5.41
CA GLY A 167 -23.40 5.77 -6.81
C GLY A 167 -22.20 5.65 -7.76
N ALA A 168 -20.99 5.37 -7.23
CA ALA A 168 -19.79 5.16 -8.03
C ALA A 168 -19.91 3.94 -8.94
N ARG A 169 -19.36 4.04 -10.15
CA ARG A 169 -19.07 2.86 -10.96
C ARG A 169 -17.82 2.20 -10.40
N LEU A 170 -18.00 1.18 -9.55
CA LEU A 170 -16.91 0.45 -8.91
C LEU A 170 -16.43 -0.70 -9.81
N VAL A 171 -15.11 -0.87 -9.85
CA VAL A 171 -14.45 -2.02 -10.46
C VAL A 171 -13.46 -2.56 -9.44
N LYS A 172 -13.63 -3.82 -9.03
CA LYS A 172 -12.68 -4.51 -8.14
C LYS A 172 -11.54 -5.09 -8.97
N VAL A 173 -10.32 -4.63 -8.70
CA VAL A 173 -9.08 -5.12 -9.30
C VAL A 173 -8.11 -5.44 -8.16
N PRO A 174 -8.04 -6.70 -7.72
CA PRO A 174 -7.07 -7.12 -6.71
C PRO A 174 -5.63 -6.84 -7.17
N LEU A 175 -4.76 -6.51 -6.22
CA LEU A 175 -3.33 -6.36 -6.52
C LEU A 175 -2.72 -7.74 -6.76
N GLY A 176 -1.68 -7.77 -7.59
CA GLY A 176 -0.86 -8.95 -7.83
C GLY A 176 0.44 -8.93 -7.05
N VAL A 177 1.16 -10.06 -7.11
CA VAL A 177 2.51 -10.22 -6.58
C VAL A 177 3.43 -10.75 -7.67
N ASP A 178 4.68 -10.30 -7.67
CA ASP A 178 5.73 -10.80 -8.55
C ASP A 178 6.25 -12.15 -8.02
N LEU A 179 5.83 -13.25 -8.67
CA LEU A 179 6.21 -14.61 -8.28
C LEU A 179 7.66 -14.97 -8.64
N GLU A 180 8.35 -14.19 -9.47
CA GLU A 180 9.79 -14.37 -9.70
C GLU A 180 10.59 -13.86 -8.48
N THR A 181 10.16 -12.74 -7.91
CA THR A 181 10.75 -12.18 -6.69
C THR A 181 10.26 -12.91 -5.43
N PHE A 182 8.94 -13.12 -5.29
CA PHE A 182 8.34 -13.74 -4.12
C PHE A 182 7.96 -15.19 -4.41
N ASN A 183 8.77 -16.13 -3.94
CA ASN A 183 8.52 -17.56 -4.08
C ASN A 183 9.22 -18.35 -2.95
N PRO A 184 8.81 -19.60 -2.71
CA PRO A 184 9.35 -20.41 -1.61
C PRO A 184 10.86 -20.72 -1.74
N ASN A 185 11.43 -20.66 -2.95
CA ASN A 185 12.86 -20.91 -3.18
C ASN A 185 13.77 -19.81 -2.61
N LYS A 186 13.20 -18.70 -2.11
CA LYS A 186 13.94 -17.67 -1.37
C LYS A 186 14.35 -18.13 0.03
N ARG A 187 13.79 -19.22 0.52
CA ARG A 187 14.25 -19.87 1.76
C ARG A 187 15.66 -20.40 1.57
N GLU A 188 16.54 -20.16 2.55
CA GLU A 188 17.91 -20.70 2.50
C GLU A 188 17.90 -22.22 2.37
N PRO A 189 18.68 -22.79 1.43
CA PRO A 189 18.79 -24.23 1.28
C PRO A 189 19.28 -24.89 2.57
N GLY A 190 18.64 -25.98 2.96
CA GLY A 190 19.06 -26.78 4.11
C GLY A 190 18.50 -26.32 5.46
N LEU A 191 17.68 -25.26 5.53
CA LEU A 191 16.91 -24.98 6.73
C LEU A 191 15.82 -26.05 6.91
N PRO A 192 15.91 -26.97 7.88
CA PRO A 192 14.91 -28.00 8.09
C PRO A 192 13.56 -27.42 8.49
N THR A 193 12.49 -28.14 8.20
CA THR A 193 11.13 -27.84 8.67
C THR A 193 10.54 -29.12 9.28
N PRO A 194 10.28 -29.20 10.57
CA PRO A 194 10.56 -28.18 11.63
C PRO A 194 12.05 -27.96 11.87
N ARG A 195 12.40 -26.81 12.46
CA ARG A 195 13.79 -26.46 12.76
C ARG A 195 14.29 -27.19 14.02
N PRO A 196 15.61 -27.51 14.10
CA PRO A 196 16.17 -28.21 15.26
C PRO A 196 16.07 -27.45 16.58
N ASP A 197 15.93 -26.11 16.52
CA ASP A 197 15.90 -25.23 17.69
C ASP A 197 14.51 -25.05 18.31
N ASP A 198 13.46 -25.63 17.69
CA ASP A 198 12.05 -25.51 18.09
C ASP A 198 11.57 -24.06 18.35
N ILE A 199 12.30 -23.07 17.82
CA ILE A 199 11.97 -21.66 17.97
C ILE A 199 10.98 -21.24 16.88
N LEU A 200 9.79 -20.81 17.27
CA LEU A 200 8.78 -20.25 16.36
C LEU A 200 9.24 -18.87 15.84
N ARG A 201 9.49 -18.74 14.54
CA ARG A 201 9.96 -17.51 13.89
C ARG A 201 8.79 -16.75 13.29
N LEU A 202 8.44 -15.67 13.93
CA LEU A 202 7.42 -14.73 13.49
C LEU A 202 8.09 -13.58 12.74
N CYS A 203 7.47 -13.07 11.69
CA CYS A 203 7.91 -11.83 11.06
C CYS A 203 6.74 -10.84 10.89
N TYR A 204 7.06 -9.56 11.01
CA TYR A 204 6.20 -8.44 10.64
C TYR A 204 6.95 -7.59 9.61
N VAL A 205 6.32 -7.30 8.47
CA VAL A 205 6.86 -6.42 7.44
C VAL A 205 5.88 -5.29 7.19
N GLY A 206 6.24 -4.08 7.60
CA GLY A 206 5.34 -2.94 7.44
C GLY A 206 5.85 -1.69 8.14
N ARG A 207 5.15 -0.57 7.90
CA ARG A 207 5.44 0.67 8.61
C ARG A 207 5.10 0.54 10.09
N MET A 208 5.98 1.04 10.96
CA MET A 208 5.75 1.11 12.40
C MET A 208 4.93 2.37 12.73
N SER A 209 3.66 2.36 12.39
CA SER A 209 2.76 3.49 12.54
C SER A 209 1.36 3.03 12.96
N HIS A 210 0.64 3.91 13.65
CA HIS A 210 -0.64 3.60 14.29
C HIS A 210 -1.65 2.94 13.34
N GLU A 211 -1.74 3.42 12.10
CA GLU A 211 -2.64 2.89 11.09
C GLU A 211 -2.32 1.44 10.67
N LYS A 212 -1.07 0.98 10.87
CA LYS A 212 -0.65 -0.41 10.58
C LYS A 212 -0.72 -1.33 11.79
N SER A 213 -1.05 -0.79 12.95
CA SER A 213 -1.26 -1.52 14.20
C SER A 213 -0.15 -2.52 14.58
N PRO A 214 1.16 -2.18 14.44
CA PRO A 214 2.26 -3.11 14.72
C PRO A 214 2.30 -3.57 16.19
N GLN A 215 1.72 -2.79 17.10
CA GLN A 215 1.57 -3.14 18.51
C GLN A 215 0.81 -4.45 18.76
N LEU A 216 -0.06 -4.86 17.82
CA LEU A 216 -0.79 -6.13 17.93
C LEU A 216 0.14 -7.32 17.70
N ALA A 217 1.12 -7.21 16.78
CA ALA A 217 2.11 -8.25 16.57
C ALA A 217 3.01 -8.40 17.81
N VAL A 218 3.44 -7.27 18.39
CA VAL A 218 4.22 -7.26 19.64
C VAL A 218 3.42 -7.87 20.78
N ALA A 219 2.15 -7.47 20.95
CA ALA A 219 1.28 -8.01 22.00
C ALA A 219 1.07 -9.52 21.88
N ALA A 220 0.89 -10.04 20.66
CA ALA A 220 0.78 -11.48 20.41
C ALA A 220 2.07 -12.22 20.78
N ALA A 221 3.24 -11.69 20.41
CA ALA A 221 4.53 -12.27 20.77
C ALA A 221 4.75 -12.28 22.30
N LEU A 222 4.39 -11.18 22.98
CA LEU A 222 4.47 -11.10 24.44
C LEU A 222 3.59 -12.16 25.12
N GLU A 223 2.37 -12.34 24.64
CA GLU A 223 1.46 -13.34 25.21
C GLU A 223 1.96 -14.78 24.98
N LEU A 224 2.48 -15.08 23.78
CA LEU A 224 3.10 -16.38 23.51
C LEU A 224 4.33 -16.61 24.41
N HIS A 225 5.19 -15.60 24.57
CA HIS A 225 6.35 -15.65 25.45
C HIS A 225 5.94 -15.89 26.91
N ARG A 226 4.91 -15.21 27.41
CA ARG A 226 4.34 -15.41 28.74
C ARG A 226 3.82 -16.84 28.95
N ARG A 227 3.34 -17.49 27.87
CA ARG A 227 2.91 -18.90 27.88
C ARG A 227 4.05 -19.90 27.77
N GLY A 228 5.30 -19.44 27.70
CA GLY A 228 6.49 -20.29 27.60
C GLY A 228 6.75 -20.85 26.22
N VAL A 229 6.14 -20.29 25.17
CA VAL A 229 6.41 -20.68 23.77
C VAL A 229 7.78 -20.11 23.37
N PRO A 230 8.76 -20.95 22.97
CA PRO A 230 10.02 -20.47 22.42
C PRO A 230 9.74 -19.77 21.07
N LEU A 231 9.99 -18.47 20.99
CA LEU A 231 9.73 -17.71 19.78
C LEU A 231 10.79 -16.62 19.52
N ARG A 232 10.77 -16.13 18.31
CA ARG A 232 11.44 -14.90 17.87
C ARG A 232 10.51 -14.13 16.96
N LEU A 233 10.23 -12.86 17.26
CA LEU A 233 9.54 -11.95 16.36
C LEU A 233 10.53 -10.97 15.74
N ASP A 234 10.69 -11.01 14.43
CA ASP A 234 11.48 -10.05 13.64
C ASP A 234 10.56 -8.99 13.02
N MET A 235 10.76 -7.73 13.43
CA MET A 235 10.00 -6.57 12.98
C MET A 235 10.79 -5.80 11.91
N TYR A 236 10.30 -5.80 10.68
CA TYR A 236 10.93 -5.12 9.54
C TYR A 236 10.13 -3.90 9.12
N GLY A 237 10.76 -2.75 9.14
CA GLY A 237 10.21 -1.45 8.81
C GLY A 237 10.63 -0.37 9.80
N VAL A 238 10.19 0.84 9.53
CA VAL A 238 10.42 2.01 10.40
C VAL A 238 9.15 2.85 10.46
N GLY A 239 9.01 3.67 11.48
CA GLY A 239 7.88 4.57 11.62
C GLY A 239 7.88 5.31 12.96
N PRO A 240 6.93 6.23 13.15
CA PRO A 240 6.88 7.07 14.36
C PRO A 240 6.67 6.26 15.65
N ASP A 241 6.08 5.08 15.57
CA ASP A 241 5.74 4.27 16.76
C ASP A 241 6.85 3.27 17.13
N THR A 242 7.99 3.26 16.43
CA THR A 242 9.09 2.31 16.64
C THR A 242 9.58 2.27 18.09
N ASP A 243 9.78 3.44 18.71
CA ASP A 243 10.29 3.49 20.08
C ASP A 243 9.24 3.05 21.11
N ALA A 244 7.97 3.34 20.88
CA ALA A 244 6.88 2.83 21.70
C ALA A 244 6.78 1.30 21.63
N MET A 245 6.98 0.71 20.43
CA MET A 245 7.02 -0.75 20.24
C MET A 245 8.20 -1.40 20.97
N LYS A 246 9.38 -0.78 20.95
CA LYS A 246 10.55 -1.25 21.70
C LYS A 246 10.29 -1.23 23.20
N GLN A 247 9.68 -0.16 23.71
CA GLN A 247 9.29 -0.08 25.13
C GLN A 247 8.26 -1.14 25.50
N GLN A 248 7.26 -1.37 24.64
CA GLN A 248 6.26 -2.42 24.84
C GLN A 248 6.89 -3.81 24.87
N ALA A 249 7.86 -4.08 23.98
CA ALA A 249 8.53 -5.37 23.89
C ALA A 249 9.39 -5.70 25.12
N GLY A 250 10.02 -4.70 25.77
CA GLY A 250 10.91 -4.92 26.90
C GLY A 250 12.03 -5.91 26.54
N ASP A 251 12.21 -6.91 27.43
CA ASP A 251 13.22 -7.96 27.26
C ASP A 251 12.71 -9.19 26.48
N ALA A 252 11.50 -9.15 25.94
CA ALA A 252 10.94 -10.25 25.15
C ALA A 252 11.70 -10.43 23.82
N PRO A 253 11.65 -11.63 23.22
CA PRO A 253 12.40 -11.95 22.00
C PRO A 253 11.79 -11.28 20.74
N VAL A 254 11.70 -9.95 20.77
CA VAL A 254 11.22 -9.10 19.66
C VAL A 254 12.36 -8.23 19.15
N PHE A 255 12.69 -8.34 17.87
CA PHE A 255 13.84 -7.71 17.24
C PHE A 255 13.42 -6.68 16.18
N PHE A 256 13.88 -5.46 16.31
CA PHE A 256 13.57 -4.36 15.39
C PHE A 256 14.72 -4.17 14.40
N ASN A 257 14.55 -4.71 13.19
CA ASN A 257 15.60 -4.82 12.18
C ASN A 257 15.66 -3.61 11.22
N GLY A 258 14.78 -2.62 11.40
CA GLY A 258 14.75 -1.44 10.56
C GLY A 258 14.17 -1.68 9.16
N PHE A 259 14.41 -0.75 8.25
CA PHE A 259 13.90 -0.81 6.88
C PHE A 259 14.71 -1.80 6.03
N VAL A 260 14.01 -2.69 5.34
CA VAL A 260 14.60 -3.65 4.40
C VAL A 260 14.69 -3.03 3.01
N VAL A 261 15.89 -2.98 2.45
CA VAL A 261 16.13 -2.45 1.10
C VAL A 261 16.07 -3.58 0.07
N GLY A 262 15.23 -3.38 -0.93
CA GLY A 262 15.07 -4.32 -2.05
C GLY A 262 14.00 -5.38 -1.80
N ARG A 263 13.21 -5.64 -2.84
CA ARG A 263 12.08 -6.60 -2.82
C ARG A 263 12.55 -8.03 -2.60
N ASP A 264 13.69 -8.39 -3.19
CA ASP A 264 14.29 -9.71 -3.06
C ASP A 264 14.68 -10.03 -1.60
N GLU A 265 15.21 -9.03 -0.87
CA GLU A 265 15.52 -9.20 0.55
C GLU A 265 14.26 -9.34 1.39
N VAL A 266 13.19 -8.60 1.08
CA VAL A 266 11.88 -8.78 1.72
C VAL A 266 11.36 -10.20 1.51
N ALA A 267 11.48 -10.73 0.30
CA ALA A 267 11.09 -12.11 -0.02
C ALA A 267 11.88 -13.14 0.82
N ARG A 268 13.20 -12.95 0.98
CA ARG A 268 14.01 -13.80 1.86
C ARG A 268 13.54 -13.75 3.32
N ARG A 269 13.16 -12.57 3.83
CA ARG A 269 12.66 -12.44 5.20
C ARG A 269 11.33 -13.16 5.41
N PHE A 270 10.41 -13.06 4.43
CA PHE A 270 9.18 -13.85 4.48
C PHE A 270 9.49 -15.34 4.42
N ALA A 271 10.23 -15.81 3.41
CA ALA A 271 10.55 -17.23 3.25
C ALA A 271 11.31 -17.84 4.45
N ALA A 272 12.03 -17.03 5.23
CA ALA A 272 12.74 -17.45 6.41
C ALA A 272 11.85 -17.57 7.66
N ALA A 273 10.65 -16.98 7.67
CA ALA A 273 9.72 -17.05 8.80
C ALA A 273 8.82 -18.31 8.75
N ASP A 274 8.32 -18.70 9.90
CA ASP A 274 7.32 -19.76 10.02
C ASP A 274 5.89 -19.18 9.91
N ILE A 275 5.69 -17.93 10.38
CA ILE A 275 4.43 -17.20 10.29
C ILE A 275 4.70 -15.71 10.04
N SER A 276 3.94 -15.12 9.13
CA SER A 276 3.92 -13.66 8.92
C SER A 276 2.73 -13.01 9.64
N MET A 277 3.02 -11.92 10.35
CA MET A 277 2.03 -11.18 11.14
C MET A 277 1.56 -9.94 10.36
N SER A 278 0.39 -10.02 9.72
CA SER A 278 -0.24 -8.92 8.97
C SER A 278 -1.48 -8.40 9.68
N VAL A 279 -1.29 -7.80 10.83
CA VAL A 279 -2.32 -7.57 11.86
C VAL A 279 -3.12 -6.27 11.73
N CYS A 280 -2.96 -5.52 10.63
CA CYS A 280 -3.67 -4.27 10.41
C CYS A 280 -5.17 -4.48 10.14
N PRO A 281 -6.10 -3.99 10.99
CA PRO A 281 -7.53 -4.20 10.78
C PRO A 281 -8.13 -3.26 9.72
N ALA A 282 -7.38 -2.24 9.28
CA ALA A 282 -7.79 -1.27 8.27
C ALA A 282 -6.99 -1.42 6.96
N GLU A 283 -6.39 -2.59 6.74
CA GLU A 283 -5.67 -2.87 5.50
C GLU A 283 -6.64 -2.95 4.33
N THR A 284 -6.39 -2.20 3.26
CA THR A 284 -7.29 -2.17 2.09
C THR A 284 -7.13 -3.37 1.16
N PHE A 285 -5.96 -4.00 1.16
CA PHE A 285 -5.70 -5.22 0.39
C PHE A 285 -4.82 -6.21 1.16
N GLY A 286 -3.64 -5.77 1.64
CA GLY A 286 -2.70 -6.65 2.33
C GLY A 286 -1.61 -7.19 1.40
N LEU A 287 -0.93 -6.32 0.66
CA LEU A 287 0.15 -6.74 -0.24
C LEU A 287 1.24 -7.54 0.49
N ALA A 288 1.60 -7.16 1.72
CA ALA A 288 2.56 -7.90 2.53
C ALA A 288 2.07 -9.33 2.86
N SER A 289 0.75 -9.52 3.07
CA SER A 289 0.16 -10.85 3.25
C SER A 289 0.30 -11.69 1.98
N LEU A 290 -0.04 -11.12 0.82
CA LEU A 290 0.08 -11.80 -0.46
C LEU A 290 1.53 -12.17 -0.79
N GLU A 291 2.48 -11.29 -0.46
CA GLU A 291 3.92 -11.52 -0.61
C GLU A 291 4.43 -12.65 0.29
N ALA A 292 3.97 -12.71 1.54
CA ALA A 292 4.31 -13.79 2.46
C ALA A 292 3.75 -15.13 1.98
N LEU A 293 2.48 -15.18 1.58
CA LEU A 293 1.85 -16.38 1.00
C LEU A 293 2.58 -16.87 -0.25
N ALA A 294 2.99 -15.95 -1.14
CA ALA A 294 3.79 -16.28 -2.32
C ALA A 294 5.16 -16.88 -1.96
N CYS A 295 5.73 -16.52 -0.82
CA CYS A 295 6.95 -17.13 -0.29
C CYS A 295 6.71 -18.46 0.45
N GLY A 296 5.47 -18.95 0.49
CA GLY A 296 5.10 -20.17 1.21
C GLY A 296 4.99 -19.99 2.73
N THR A 297 4.88 -18.76 3.21
CA THR A 297 4.78 -18.43 4.64
C THR A 297 3.32 -18.15 4.98
N PRO A 298 2.68 -18.93 5.88
CA PRO A 298 1.33 -18.70 6.34
C PRO A 298 1.21 -17.36 7.07
N VAL A 299 0.00 -16.77 7.01
CA VAL A 299 -0.24 -15.40 7.49
C VAL A 299 -1.30 -15.37 8.59
N VAL A 300 -0.97 -14.76 9.72
CA VAL A 300 -1.97 -14.33 10.70
C VAL A 300 -2.39 -12.90 10.38
N THR A 301 -3.67 -12.71 10.13
CA THR A 301 -4.24 -11.40 9.84
C THR A 301 -5.38 -11.03 10.80
N ALA A 302 -5.75 -9.75 10.84
CA ALA A 302 -6.96 -9.33 11.52
C ALA A 302 -8.20 -9.95 10.85
N ASN A 303 -9.24 -10.24 11.63
CA ASN A 303 -10.51 -10.79 11.12
C ASN A 303 -11.40 -9.74 10.41
N ARG A 304 -10.82 -8.65 9.94
CA ARG A 304 -11.43 -7.58 9.14
C ARG A 304 -10.38 -6.94 8.24
N GLY A 305 -10.83 -6.14 7.28
CA GLY A 305 -9.94 -5.49 6.30
C GLY A 305 -9.75 -6.33 5.04
N GLY A 306 -9.08 -5.77 4.05
CA GLY A 306 -8.85 -6.43 2.77
C GLY A 306 -7.90 -7.62 2.85
N ALA A 307 -6.98 -7.66 3.82
CA ALA A 307 -6.10 -8.80 4.02
C ALA A 307 -6.86 -10.08 4.41
N HIS A 308 -8.01 -9.94 5.10
CA HIS A 308 -8.88 -11.06 5.44
C HIS A 308 -9.50 -11.74 4.18
N GLU A 309 -9.61 -11.02 3.06
CA GLU A 309 -10.18 -11.57 1.83
C GLU A 309 -9.20 -12.46 1.05
N ILE A 310 -7.90 -12.38 1.35
CA ILE A 310 -6.85 -13.14 0.67
C ILE A 310 -6.24 -14.25 1.53
N VAL A 311 -6.56 -14.28 2.82
CA VAL A 311 -6.09 -15.30 3.77
C VAL A 311 -7.27 -16.16 4.19
N ASP A 312 -7.19 -17.45 3.94
CA ASP A 312 -8.21 -18.44 4.30
C ASP A 312 -7.67 -19.47 5.31
N VAL A 313 -8.51 -20.39 5.77
CA VAL A 313 -8.16 -21.42 6.75
C VAL A 313 -7.09 -22.41 6.29
N THR A 314 -6.69 -22.38 5.04
CA THR A 314 -5.61 -23.21 4.48
C THR A 314 -4.29 -22.47 4.34
N SER A 315 -4.31 -21.17 4.46
CA SER A 315 -3.18 -20.27 4.23
C SER A 315 -2.81 -19.41 5.47
N GLY A 316 -3.63 -19.44 6.50
CA GLY A 316 -3.38 -18.67 7.75
C GLY A 316 -4.36 -18.92 8.87
#